data_816fbf2e6e861079681f57caa6726a86
#
_entry.id   816fbf2e6e861079681f57caa6726a86
#
_cell.length_a   1.000
_cell.length_b   1.000
_cell.length_c   1.000
_cell.angle_alpha   90.00
_cell.angle_beta   90.00
_cell.angle_gamma   90.00
#
_symmetry.space_group_name_H-M   'P 1'
#
loop_
_entity.id
_entity.type
_entity.pdbx_description
1 polymer ?
#
loop_
_entity_poly.entity_id
_entity_poly.type
_entity_poly.pdbx_seq_one_letter_code
_entity_poly.pdbx_strand_id
1 'polypeptide(L)'
;MPNGYSIGDPIIQVKNVSLKLGGNQILRDLSFDILDILREGATTGQIVGLLGPSGIGKTQLFRILAGLNKPDSGEVLIGHPGAPVQRGMVGVVAQHYPLFEHRTVWSNLMVAGAHSGKPQADRERRANDLLDRFKLLDRKDHYPAQLSGGQRQRIAIGQQIMCSEQFLLMDEPFSGLDCVALDAVQELINEVTHAHELNTTIIVSHDISAVCEIADQVVLLGREPDENGKQIPGAKVMAKYDLGEMGLAWRKGITADPDFHRLLEEIRQRFPLL
;
A
#
# COMPACT_ATOMS: atom_id res chain seq x y z
N MET A 1 20.80 -16.83 9.69
CA MET A 1 19.47 -16.28 10.05
C MET A 1 18.42 -17.28 9.66
N PRO A 2 17.40 -17.60 10.47
CA PRO A 2 16.49 -18.72 10.17
C PRO A 2 15.70 -18.55 8.88
N ASN A 3 15.47 -17.32 8.39
CA ASN A 3 14.55 -17.04 7.27
C ASN A 3 15.17 -16.30 6.08
N GLY A 4 16.51 -16.19 5.99
CA GLY A 4 17.20 -15.61 4.81
C GLY A 4 16.97 -14.13 4.56
N TYR A 5 16.52 -13.35 5.54
CA TYR A 5 16.39 -11.89 5.47
C TYR A 5 16.92 -11.21 6.74
N SER A 6 17.24 -9.92 6.64
CA SER A 6 17.59 -9.05 7.76
C SER A 6 16.70 -7.80 7.76
N ILE A 7 16.52 -7.23 8.93
CA ILE A 7 15.77 -6.00 9.13
C ILE A 7 16.75 -4.85 9.16
N GLY A 8 16.52 -3.85 8.30
CA GLY A 8 17.27 -2.62 8.20
C GLY A 8 16.66 -1.48 9.02
N ASP A 9 17.05 -0.25 8.67
CA ASP A 9 16.55 0.97 9.31
C ASP A 9 15.08 1.27 8.93
N PRO A 10 14.36 2.06 9.74
CA PRO A 10 13.02 2.50 9.39
C PRO A 10 12.99 3.33 8.11
N ILE A 11 12.14 2.96 7.17
CA ILE A 11 11.88 3.69 5.91
C ILE A 11 10.62 4.53 5.97
N ILE A 12 9.67 4.18 6.87
CA ILE A 12 8.53 5.03 7.22
C ILE A 12 8.37 4.97 8.74
N GLN A 13 8.27 6.14 9.36
CA GLN A 13 8.03 6.28 10.79
C GLN A 13 6.78 7.12 11.02
N VAL A 14 5.80 6.55 11.68
CA VAL A 14 4.60 7.25 12.15
C VAL A 14 4.76 7.46 13.67
N LYS A 15 4.84 8.71 14.10
CA LYS A 15 5.17 9.07 15.50
C LYS A 15 4.04 9.87 16.13
N ASN A 16 3.34 9.27 17.09
CA ASN A 16 2.30 9.88 17.93
C ASN A 16 1.25 10.68 17.13
N VAL A 17 0.86 10.14 15.97
CA VAL A 17 -0.09 10.81 15.08
C VAL A 17 -1.48 10.82 15.69
N SER A 18 -2.03 12.02 15.88
CA SER A 18 -3.41 12.23 16.31
C SER A 18 -4.14 13.15 15.35
N LEU A 19 -5.44 12.87 15.13
CA LEU A 19 -6.31 13.65 14.26
C LEU A 19 -7.72 13.72 14.81
N LYS A 20 -8.29 14.94 14.83
CA LYS A 20 -9.71 15.19 15.09
C LYS A 20 -10.38 15.76 13.84
N LEU A 21 -11.60 15.33 13.58
CA LEU A 21 -12.44 15.88 12.51
C LEU A 21 -13.84 16.17 13.08
N GLY A 22 -14.31 17.41 12.92
CA GLY A 22 -15.62 17.81 13.43
C GLY A 22 -15.80 17.55 14.93
N GLY A 23 -14.73 17.71 15.72
CA GLY A 23 -14.72 17.43 17.17
C GLY A 23 -14.54 15.98 17.56
N ASN A 24 -14.61 15.03 16.62
CA ASN A 24 -14.43 13.59 16.88
C ASN A 24 -12.96 13.18 16.76
N GLN A 25 -12.46 12.41 17.73
CA GLN A 25 -11.13 11.81 17.66
C GLN A 25 -11.14 10.67 16.64
N ILE A 26 -10.34 10.80 15.57
CA ILE A 26 -10.24 9.82 14.50
C ILE A 26 -9.01 8.93 14.67
N LEU A 27 -7.84 9.54 14.93
CA LEU A 27 -6.58 8.86 15.23
C LEU A 27 -6.08 9.38 16.58
N ARG A 28 -5.52 8.47 17.40
CA ARG A 28 -5.08 8.80 18.77
C ARG A 28 -3.71 8.18 19.04
N ASP A 29 -2.68 9.02 19.18
CA ASP A 29 -1.30 8.63 19.49
C ASP A 29 -0.82 7.41 18.69
N LEU A 30 -1.18 7.38 17.40
CA LEU A 30 -0.89 6.27 16.52
C LEU A 30 0.60 6.29 16.17
N SER A 31 1.28 5.18 16.48
CA SER A 31 2.72 5.05 16.23
C SER A 31 3.05 3.67 15.70
N PHE A 32 3.81 3.62 14.59
CA PHE A 32 4.43 2.42 14.05
C PHE A 32 5.55 2.77 13.09
N ASP A 33 6.49 1.85 12.94
CA ASP A 33 7.54 1.93 11.95
C ASP A 33 7.36 0.83 10.90
N ILE A 34 7.68 1.14 9.66
CA ILE A 34 7.93 0.19 8.57
C ILE A 34 9.44 0.14 8.40
N LEU A 35 10.02 -1.01 8.71
CA LEU A 35 11.46 -1.26 8.63
C LEU A 35 11.80 -1.79 7.24
N ASP A 36 13.00 -1.48 6.75
CA ASP A 36 13.49 -2.05 5.49
C ASP A 36 13.72 -3.56 5.65
N ILE A 37 13.30 -4.35 4.65
CA ILE A 37 13.51 -5.80 4.62
C ILE A 37 14.58 -6.11 3.58
N LEU A 38 15.75 -6.57 4.03
CA LEU A 38 16.89 -6.91 3.20
C LEU A 38 16.97 -8.42 3.02
N ARG A 39 16.78 -8.90 1.78
CA ARG A 39 16.91 -10.32 1.42
C ARG A 39 18.16 -10.55 0.59
N GLU A 40 18.99 -11.49 1.00
CA GLU A 40 20.23 -11.84 0.27
C GLU A 40 19.89 -12.43 -1.11
N GLY A 41 20.41 -11.82 -2.18
CA GLY A 41 20.20 -12.27 -3.56
C GLY A 41 18.81 -12.01 -4.15
N ALA A 42 17.96 -11.23 -3.47
CA ALA A 42 16.64 -10.86 -3.96
C ALA A 42 16.47 -9.33 -3.99
N THR A 43 15.62 -8.84 -4.91
CA THR A 43 15.17 -7.45 -4.91
C THR A 43 14.26 -7.24 -3.69
N THR A 44 14.54 -6.25 -2.88
CA THR A 44 13.95 -6.06 -1.56
C THR A 44 12.80 -5.06 -1.55
N GLY A 45 11.79 -5.26 -2.40
CA GLY A 45 10.52 -4.55 -2.22
C GLY A 45 9.69 -5.21 -1.11
N GLN A 46 8.83 -4.45 -0.43
CA GLN A 46 7.95 -4.98 0.60
C GLN A 46 6.52 -4.47 0.50
N ILE A 47 5.57 -5.29 0.96
CA ILE A 47 4.15 -4.98 1.01
C ILE A 47 3.69 -4.94 2.46
N VAL A 48 3.12 -3.82 2.87
CA VAL A 48 2.59 -3.62 4.23
C VAL A 48 1.08 -3.45 4.18
N GLY A 49 0.35 -4.34 4.84
CA GLY A 49 -1.09 -4.25 4.99
C GLY A 49 -1.50 -3.36 6.18
N LEU A 50 -2.34 -2.36 5.97
CA LEU A 50 -3.03 -1.62 7.02
C LEU A 50 -4.48 -2.08 7.08
N LEU A 51 -4.79 -2.97 8.00
CA LEU A 51 -6.11 -3.58 8.17
C LEU A 51 -6.89 -2.91 9.30
N GLY A 52 -8.20 -2.93 9.19
CA GLY A 52 -9.11 -2.46 10.24
C GLY A 52 -10.54 -2.33 9.75
N PRO A 53 -11.54 -2.31 10.66
CA PRO A 53 -12.94 -2.20 10.28
C PRO A 53 -13.24 -0.91 9.52
N SER A 54 -14.38 -0.91 8.81
CA SER A 54 -14.86 0.29 8.13
C SER A 54 -15.12 1.41 9.13
N GLY A 55 -14.74 2.65 8.79
CA GLY A 55 -14.95 3.81 9.66
C GLY A 55 -13.93 3.97 10.80
N ILE A 56 -12.92 3.10 10.91
CA ILE A 56 -11.88 3.20 11.96
C ILE A 56 -10.94 4.39 11.78
N GLY A 57 -10.85 4.98 10.60
CA GLY A 57 -9.93 6.09 10.30
C GLY A 57 -8.84 5.78 9.27
N LYS A 58 -8.87 4.58 8.63
CA LYS A 58 -7.87 4.16 7.63
C LYS A 58 -7.64 5.21 6.54
N THR A 59 -8.71 5.75 5.96
CA THR A 59 -8.63 6.77 4.91
C THR A 59 -7.97 8.06 5.39
N GLN A 60 -8.11 8.42 6.67
CA GLN A 60 -7.45 9.61 7.21
C GLN A 60 -5.96 9.34 7.43
N LEU A 61 -5.61 8.18 7.97
CA LEU A 61 -4.21 7.75 8.06
C LEU A 61 -3.57 7.70 6.67
N PHE A 62 -4.24 7.11 5.68
CA PHE A 62 -3.82 7.09 4.29
C PHE A 62 -3.49 8.50 3.76
N ARG A 63 -4.38 9.49 4.01
CA ARG A 63 -4.14 10.87 3.57
C ARG A 63 -2.95 11.53 4.28
N ILE A 64 -2.71 11.19 5.54
CA ILE A 64 -1.54 11.67 6.29
C ILE A 64 -0.26 11.04 5.74
N LEU A 65 -0.24 9.72 5.52
CA LEU A 65 0.89 9.01 4.91
C LEU A 65 1.21 9.50 3.51
N ALA A 66 0.20 9.93 2.75
CA ALA A 66 0.36 10.50 1.41
C ALA A 66 0.81 11.99 1.42
N GLY A 67 0.94 12.62 2.61
CA GLY A 67 1.24 14.05 2.73
C GLY A 67 0.10 14.96 2.25
N LEU A 68 -1.13 14.42 2.11
CA LEU A 68 -2.31 15.18 1.67
C LEU A 68 -3.00 15.92 2.82
N ASN A 69 -2.92 15.38 4.04
CA ASN A 69 -3.44 15.99 5.26
C ASN A 69 -2.32 16.05 6.30
N LYS A 70 -2.34 17.10 7.13
CA LYS A 70 -1.49 17.19 8.32
C LYS A 70 -2.25 16.63 9.52
N PRO A 71 -1.60 15.87 10.42
CA PRO A 71 -2.18 15.51 11.70
C PRO A 71 -2.27 16.74 12.62
N ASP A 72 -3.11 16.68 13.67
CA ASP A 72 -3.16 17.71 14.71
C ASP A 72 -1.92 17.67 15.61
N SER A 73 -1.36 16.47 15.84
CA SER A 73 -0.09 16.26 16.54
C SER A 73 0.61 15.02 15.98
N GLY A 74 1.91 14.92 16.26
CA GLY A 74 2.78 13.88 15.73
C GLY A 74 3.27 14.19 14.32
N GLU A 75 4.01 13.26 13.75
CA GLU A 75 4.61 13.40 12.43
C GLU A 75 4.73 12.07 11.70
N VAL A 76 4.88 12.14 10.40
CA VAL A 76 5.25 11.00 9.54
C VAL A 76 6.56 11.35 8.84
N LEU A 77 7.56 10.49 9.01
CA LEU A 77 8.85 10.59 8.35
C LEU A 77 8.98 9.47 7.32
N ILE A 78 9.60 9.78 6.17
CA ILE A 78 9.75 8.85 5.06
C ILE A 78 11.15 8.94 4.44
N GLY A 79 11.69 7.78 4.04
CA GLY A 79 13.01 7.67 3.41
C GLY A 79 14.19 7.61 4.38
N HIS A 80 15.39 7.58 3.82
CA HIS A 80 16.67 7.64 4.55
C HIS A 80 17.52 8.85 4.13
N PRO A 81 17.95 9.71 5.07
CA PRO A 81 17.41 9.87 6.43
C PRO A 81 15.93 10.26 6.39
N GLY A 82 15.15 9.91 7.41
CA GLY A 82 13.71 10.19 7.44
C GLY A 82 13.40 11.69 7.32
N ALA A 83 12.63 12.08 6.31
CA ALA A 83 12.15 13.45 6.12
C ALA A 83 10.64 13.52 6.36
N PRO A 84 10.11 14.65 6.89
CA PRO A 84 8.66 14.83 7.01
C PRO A 84 7.95 14.61 5.66
N VAL A 85 6.92 13.76 5.67
CA VAL A 85 6.19 13.43 4.44
C VAL A 85 5.57 14.68 3.82
N GLN A 86 5.71 14.82 2.52
CA GLN A 86 5.14 15.89 1.73
C GLN A 86 4.35 15.33 0.54
N ARG A 87 3.38 16.10 0.07
CA ARG A 87 2.62 15.74 -1.12
C ARG A 87 3.53 15.49 -2.32
N GLY A 88 3.35 14.35 -2.97
CA GLY A 88 4.13 13.94 -4.15
C GLY A 88 5.32 13.02 -3.83
N MET A 89 5.70 12.83 -2.56
CA MET A 89 6.73 11.86 -2.18
C MET A 89 6.25 10.41 -2.28
N VAL A 90 4.94 10.20 -2.18
CA VAL A 90 4.29 8.89 -2.22
C VAL A 90 3.32 8.85 -3.39
N GLY A 91 3.39 7.81 -4.22
CA GLY A 91 2.39 7.52 -5.24
C GLY A 91 1.08 7.07 -4.58
N VAL A 92 -0.06 7.56 -5.06
CA VAL A 92 -1.37 7.30 -4.47
C VAL A 92 -2.30 6.68 -5.49
N VAL A 93 -2.71 5.44 -5.27
CA VAL A 93 -3.73 4.75 -6.07
C VAL A 93 -5.04 4.75 -5.30
N ALA A 94 -5.98 5.59 -5.75
CA ALA A 94 -7.31 5.66 -5.17
C ALA A 94 -8.21 4.52 -5.68
N GLN A 95 -9.21 4.14 -4.90
CA GLN A 95 -10.15 3.03 -5.16
C GLN A 95 -10.79 3.05 -6.57
N HIS A 96 -11.03 4.22 -7.15
CA HIS A 96 -11.70 4.35 -8.45
C HIS A 96 -10.76 4.48 -9.66
N TYR A 97 -9.45 4.35 -9.46
CA TYR A 97 -8.43 4.40 -10.51
C TYR A 97 -8.61 5.56 -11.50
N PRO A 98 -8.61 6.82 -11.03
CA PRO A 98 -8.89 7.96 -11.89
C PRO A 98 -7.82 8.12 -12.97
N LEU A 99 -8.25 8.12 -14.25
CA LEU A 99 -7.43 8.40 -15.42
C LEU A 99 -7.94 9.69 -16.10
N PHE A 100 -7.07 10.34 -16.85
CA PHE A 100 -7.48 11.44 -17.72
C PHE A 100 -8.21 10.87 -18.95
N GLU A 101 -9.53 10.86 -18.91
CA GLU A 101 -10.39 10.21 -19.94
C GLU A 101 -10.17 10.77 -21.35
N HIS A 102 -9.78 12.03 -21.48
CA HIS A 102 -9.49 12.72 -22.74
C HIS A 102 -8.05 12.52 -23.25
N ARG A 103 -7.26 11.69 -22.58
CA ARG A 103 -5.88 11.39 -22.94
C ARG A 103 -5.70 9.91 -23.23
N THR A 104 -4.79 9.59 -24.15
CA THR A 104 -4.41 8.19 -24.41
C THR A 104 -3.70 7.59 -23.19
N VAL A 105 -3.57 6.27 -23.17
CA VAL A 105 -2.79 5.51 -22.20
C VAL A 105 -1.37 6.08 -22.09
N TRP A 106 -0.69 6.25 -23.23
CA TRP A 106 0.63 6.86 -23.27
C TRP A 106 0.66 8.25 -22.64
N SER A 107 -0.28 9.10 -23.03
CA SER A 107 -0.35 10.47 -22.51
C SER A 107 -0.65 10.52 -21.02
N ASN A 108 -1.44 9.58 -20.50
CA ASN A 108 -1.68 9.42 -19.07
C ASN A 108 -0.37 9.15 -18.30
N LEU A 109 0.47 8.23 -18.79
CA LEU A 109 1.76 7.93 -18.17
C LEU A 109 2.74 9.11 -18.32
N MET A 110 2.82 9.74 -19.48
CA MET A 110 3.75 10.84 -19.72
C MET A 110 3.44 12.10 -18.89
N VAL A 111 2.15 12.41 -18.69
CA VAL A 111 1.73 13.52 -17.80
C VAL A 111 2.14 13.23 -16.36
N ALA A 112 1.92 12.00 -15.89
CA ALA A 112 2.35 11.59 -14.57
C ALA A 112 3.89 11.68 -14.43
N GLY A 113 4.63 11.14 -15.40
CA GLY A 113 6.09 11.20 -15.42
C GLY A 113 6.68 12.61 -15.48
N ALA A 114 5.92 13.61 -15.94
CA ALA A 114 6.39 15.01 -15.94
C ALA A 114 6.64 15.53 -14.53
N HIS A 115 6.00 14.98 -13.50
CA HIS A 115 6.21 15.34 -12.10
C HIS A 115 7.44 14.70 -11.46
N SER A 116 8.05 13.71 -12.11
CA SER A 116 9.26 13.03 -11.59
C SER A 116 10.55 13.86 -11.68
N GLY A 117 10.53 14.98 -12.43
CA GLY A 117 11.71 15.79 -12.70
C GLY A 117 12.73 15.15 -13.66
N LYS A 118 12.46 13.94 -14.18
CA LYS A 118 13.35 13.22 -15.07
C LYS A 118 13.31 13.75 -16.51
N PRO A 119 14.41 13.62 -17.28
CA PRO A 119 14.45 13.93 -18.71
C PRO A 119 13.36 13.19 -19.49
N GLN A 120 12.90 13.78 -20.59
CA GLN A 120 11.82 13.21 -21.42
C GLN A 120 12.17 11.79 -21.91
N ALA A 121 13.38 11.57 -22.39
CA ALA A 121 13.83 10.27 -22.90
C ALA A 121 13.76 9.17 -21.82
N ASP A 122 14.09 9.50 -20.56
CA ASP A 122 14.00 8.54 -19.46
C ASP A 122 12.55 8.22 -19.10
N ARG A 123 11.65 9.22 -19.16
CA ARG A 123 10.22 9.03 -18.95
C ARG A 123 9.59 8.16 -20.04
N GLU A 124 9.98 8.39 -21.30
CA GLU A 124 9.51 7.60 -22.45
C GLU A 124 9.97 6.14 -22.36
N ARG A 125 11.24 5.92 -22.00
CA ARG A 125 11.76 4.56 -21.75
C ARG A 125 10.96 3.88 -20.65
N ARG A 126 10.83 4.52 -19.49
CA ARG A 126 10.09 3.98 -18.36
C ARG A 126 8.62 3.70 -18.67
N ALA A 127 7.95 4.58 -19.40
CA ALA A 127 6.57 4.37 -19.83
C ALA A 127 6.44 3.15 -20.76
N ASN A 128 7.38 2.95 -21.71
CA ASN A 128 7.40 1.76 -22.56
C ASN A 128 7.64 0.49 -21.73
N ASP A 129 8.62 0.51 -20.80
CA ASP A 129 8.93 -0.63 -19.94
C ASP A 129 7.74 -1.02 -19.07
N LEU A 130 7.01 -0.04 -18.53
CA LEU A 130 5.78 -0.29 -17.77
C LEU A 130 4.65 -0.87 -18.64
N LEU A 131 4.45 -0.33 -19.84
CA LEU A 131 3.42 -0.84 -20.75
C LEU A 131 3.72 -2.25 -21.22
N ASP A 132 4.99 -2.58 -21.48
CA ASP A 132 5.40 -3.94 -21.86
C ASP A 132 5.14 -4.91 -20.70
N ARG A 133 5.61 -4.57 -19.49
CA ARG A 133 5.39 -5.35 -18.27
C ARG A 133 3.91 -5.60 -18.00
N PHE A 134 3.08 -4.58 -18.17
CA PHE A 134 1.63 -4.66 -17.99
C PHE A 134 0.90 -5.35 -19.14
N LYS A 135 1.62 -5.75 -20.22
CA LYS A 135 1.07 -6.33 -21.44
C LYS A 135 0.04 -5.40 -22.09
N LEU A 136 0.34 -4.10 -22.13
CA LEU A 136 -0.52 -3.04 -22.67
C LEU A 136 0.19 -2.17 -23.72
N LEU A 137 1.32 -2.61 -24.26
CA LEU A 137 2.08 -1.85 -25.25
C LEU A 137 1.25 -1.60 -26.54
N ASP A 138 0.43 -2.56 -26.93
CA ASP A 138 -0.52 -2.47 -28.05
C ASP A 138 -1.69 -1.51 -27.78
N ARG A 139 -1.87 -1.09 -26.53
CA ARG A 139 -2.94 -0.19 -26.07
C ARG A 139 -2.48 1.24 -25.83
N LYS A 140 -1.22 1.56 -26.09
CA LYS A 140 -0.64 2.87 -25.76
C LYS A 140 -1.40 4.07 -26.33
N ASP A 141 -1.99 3.92 -27.52
CA ASP A 141 -2.75 4.95 -28.21
C ASP A 141 -4.26 4.91 -27.93
N HIS A 142 -4.73 3.94 -27.11
CA HIS A 142 -6.13 3.84 -26.69
C HIS A 142 -6.46 4.84 -25.60
N TYR A 143 -7.73 5.22 -25.52
CA TYR A 143 -8.29 6.04 -24.44
C TYR A 143 -8.79 5.16 -23.29
N PRO A 144 -8.85 5.66 -22.04
CA PRO A 144 -9.35 4.90 -20.89
C PRO A 144 -10.70 4.22 -21.10
N ALA A 145 -11.63 4.88 -21.82
CA ALA A 145 -12.95 4.32 -22.13
C ALA A 145 -12.90 3.02 -23.00
N GLN A 146 -11.77 2.76 -23.66
CA GLN A 146 -11.55 1.59 -24.50
C GLN A 146 -10.88 0.43 -23.76
N LEU A 147 -10.56 0.62 -22.46
CA LEU A 147 -9.87 -0.36 -21.63
C LEU A 147 -10.87 -1.13 -20.75
N SER A 148 -10.55 -2.39 -20.45
CA SER A 148 -11.22 -3.13 -19.40
C SER A 148 -10.88 -2.55 -18.00
N GLY A 149 -11.66 -2.89 -16.97
CA GLY A 149 -11.42 -2.44 -15.60
C GLY A 149 -10.02 -2.75 -15.11
N GLY A 150 -9.53 -3.98 -15.31
CA GLY A 150 -8.17 -4.37 -14.94
C GLY A 150 -7.08 -3.66 -15.74
N GLN A 151 -7.31 -3.36 -17.03
CA GLN A 151 -6.38 -2.56 -17.82
C GLN A 151 -6.31 -1.11 -17.31
N ARG A 152 -7.45 -0.50 -16.97
CA ARG A 152 -7.52 0.84 -16.35
C ARG A 152 -6.75 0.87 -15.03
N GLN A 153 -6.93 -0.13 -14.18
CA GLN A 153 -6.23 -0.27 -12.92
C GLN A 153 -4.70 -0.32 -13.11
N ARG A 154 -4.21 -1.16 -14.04
CA ARG A 154 -2.77 -1.22 -14.35
C ARG A 154 -2.22 0.12 -14.80
N ILE A 155 -2.93 0.86 -15.63
CA ILE A 155 -2.50 2.20 -16.06
C ILE A 155 -2.52 3.20 -14.91
N ALA A 156 -3.51 3.15 -14.01
CA ALA A 156 -3.54 4.02 -12.83
C ALA A 156 -2.37 3.74 -11.87
N ILE A 157 -2.03 2.47 -11.67
CA ILE A 157 -0.82 2.08 -10.92
C ILE A 157 0.43 2.59 -11.64
N GLY A 158 0.52 2.40 -12.96
CA GLY A 158 1.62 2.88 -13.79
C GLY A 158 1.80 4.41 -13.70
N GLN A 159 0.73 5.19 -13.66
CA GLN A 159 0.80 6.65 -13.43
C GLN A 159 1.52 6.97 -12.11
N GLN A 160 1.19 6.26 -11.03
CA GLN A 160 1.80 6.52 -9.73
C GLN A 160 3.28 6.10 -9.70
N ILE A 161 3.64 5.01 -10.34
CA ILE A 161 5.03 4.57 -10.51
C ILE A 161 5.82 5.58 -11.33
N MET A 162 5.22 6.22 -12.33
CA MET A 162 5.86 7.29 -13.09
C MET A 162 6.16 8.53 -12.25
N CYS A 163 5.36 8.80 -11.21
CA CYS A 163 5.54 9.95 -10.30
C CYS A 163 6.49 9.65 -9.14
N SER A 164 6.36 8.45 -8.54
CA SER A 164 7.09 8.03 -7.34
C SER A 164 7.80 6.71 -7.58
N GLU A 165 9.05 6.61 -7.14
CA GLU A 165 9.88 5.41 -7.37
C GLU A 165 9.99 4.51 -6.15
N GLN A 166 9.68 5.02 -4.96
CA GLN A 166 10.01 4.32 -3.71
C GLN A 166 8.79 3.87 -2.92
N PHE A 167 7.72 4.65 -2.94
CA PHE A 167 6.57 4.43 -2.07
C PHE A 167 5.26 4.49 -2.85
N LEU A 168 4.42 3.49 -2.66
CA LEU A 168 3.10 3.40 -3.26
C LEU A 168 2.06 3.13 -2.18
N LEU A 169 1.02 3.95 -2.14
CA LEU A 169 -0.15 3.78 -1.28
C LEU A 169 -1.35 3.37 -2.12
N MET A 170 -2.04 2.30 -1.71
CA MET A 170 -3.25 1.81 -2.37
C MET A 170 -4.42 1.78 -1.40
N ASP A 171 -5.54 2.40 -1.77
CA ASP A 171 -6.77 2.42 -0.98
C ASP A 171 -7.77 1.41 -1.57
N GLU A 172 -8.05 0.35 -0.81
CA GLU A 172 -9.00 -0.72 -1.14
C GLU A 172 -8.81 -1.33 -2.55
N PRO A 173 -7.58 -1.77 -2.94
CA PRO A 173 -7.30 -2.20 -4.30
C PRO A 173 -8.02 -3.49 -4.72
N PHE A 174 -8.56 -4.25 -3.76
CA PHE A 174 -9.23 -5.52 -3.98
C PHE A 174 -10.76 -5.43 -3.98
N SER A 175 -11.30 -4.24 -3.67
CA SER A 175 -12.73 -4.04 -3.49
C SER A 175 -13.52 -4.32 -4.78
N GLY A 176 -14.52 -5.21 -4.68
CA GLY A 176 -15.42 -5.52 -5.79
C GLY A 176 -14.83 -6.37 -6.91
N LEU A 177 -13.68 -7.02 -6.68
CA LEU A 177 -13.06 -7.93 -7.63
C LEU A 177 -13.60 -9.35 -7.44
N ASP A 178 -13.76 -10.07 -8.56
CA ASP A 178 -13.90 -11.53 -8.52
C ASP A 178 -12.53 -12.19 -8.27
N CYS A 179 -12.50 -13.50 -8.01
CA CYS A 179 -11.28 -14.22 -7.67
C CYS A 179 -10.19 -14.13 -8.77
N VAL A 180 -10.57 -14.15 -10.05
CA VAL A 180 -9.61 -14.08 -11.15
C VAL A 180 -9.00 -12.68 -11.26
N ALA A 181 -9.81 -11.66 -11.08
CA ALA A 181 -9.35 -10.27 -11.06
C ALA A 181 -8.50 -9.98 -9.82
N LEU A 182 -8.84 -10.57 -8.67
CA LEU A 182 -8.07 -10.48 -7.43
C LEU A 182 -6.65 -11.02 -7.63
N ASP A 183 -6.52 -12.25 -8.11
CA ASP A 183 -5.22 -12.88 -8.38
C ASP A 183 -4.36 -12.02 -9.31
N ALA A 184 -4.97 -11.51 -10.39
CA ALA A 184 -4.26 -10.67 -11.36
C ALA A 184 -3.79 -9.33 -10.76
N VAL A 185 -4.54 -8.76 -9.82
CA VAL A 185 -4.14 -7.53 -9.10
C VAL A 185 -3.07 -7.82 -8.06
N GLN A 186 -3.17 -8.91 -7.33
CA GLN A 186 -2.13 -9.34 -6.39
C GLN A 186 -0.80 -9.62 -7.10
N GLU A 187 -0.83 -10.34 -8.23
CA GLU A 187 0.36 -10.55 -9.07
C GLU A 187 0.96 -9.22 -9.52
N LEU A 188 0.14 -8.28 -9.99
CA LEU A 188 0.58 -6.98 -10.43
C LEU A 188 1.24 -6.18 -9.28
N ILE A 189 0.64 -6.17 -8.09
CA ILE A 189 1.19 -5.48 -6.92
C ILE A 189 2.54 -6.10 -6.53
N ASN A 190 2.62 -7.43 -6.49
CA ASN A 190 3.87 -8.14 -6.24
C ASN A 190 4.95 -7.79 -7.27
N GLU A 191 4.61 -7.83 -8.55
CA GLU A 191 5.53 -7.53 -9.65
C GLU A 191 6.06 -6.09 -9.57
N VAL A 192 5.18 -5.14 -9.29
CA VAL A 192 5.54 -3.72 -9.16
C VAL A 192 6.40 -3.48 -7.93
N THR A 193 6.04 -4.05 -6.79
CA THR A 193 6.75 -3.85 -5.53
C THR A 193 8.16 -4.46 -5.57
N HIS A 194 8.34 -5.57 -6.25
CA HIS A 194 9.64 -6.24 -6.35
C HIS A 194 10.49 -5.79 -7.55
N ALA A 195 10.05 -4.77 -8.30
CA ALA A 195 10.79 -4.27 -9.46
C ALA A 195 12.02 -3.44 -9.11
N HIS A 196 12.09 -2.91 -7.87
CA HIS A 196 13.16 -2.03 -7.41
C HIS A 196 13.41 -2.24 -5.92
N GLU A 197 14.68 -2.22 -5.50
CA GLU A 197 15.12 -2.58 -4.13
C GLU A 197 14.49 -1.75 -2.99
N LEU A 198 13.95 -0.57 -3.28
CA LEU A 198 13.40 0.34 -2.28
C LEU A 198 11.89 0.56 -2.44
N ASN A 199 11.20 -0.23 -3.24
CA ASN A 199 9.76 -0.07 -3.40
C ASN A 199 9.02 -0.64 -2.18
N THR A 200 8.33 0.24 -1.49
CA THR A 200 7.38 -0.15 -0.43
C THR A 200 5.97 0.16 -0.89
N THR A 201 5.14 -0.87 -0.92
CA THR A 201 3.71 -0.74 -1.20
C THR A 201 2.93 -0.89 0.09
N ILE A 202 2.12 0.12 0.43
CA ILE A 202 1.21 0.09 1.58
C ILE A 202 -0.20 -0.08 1.05
N ILE A 203 -0.87 -1.13 1.51
CA ILE A 203 -2.25 -1.46 1.14
C ILE A 203 -3.16 -1.18 2.32
N VAL A 204 -4.09 -0.26 2.15
CA VAL A 204 -5.15 0.00 3.11
C VAL A 204 -6.38 -0.79 2.70
N SER A 205 -6.85 -1.71 3.53
CA SER A 205 -8.01 -2.55 3.21
C SER A 205 -8.76 -3.03 4.44
N HIS A 206 -9.93 -3.60 4.22
CA HIS A 206 -10.69 -4.40 5.18
C HIS A 206 -10.72 -5.89 4.78
N ASP A 207 -10.18 -6.24 3.61
CA ASP A 207 -10.06 -7.63 3.16
C ASP A 207 -8.80 -8.28 3.74
N ILE A 208 -9.02 -9.04 4.82
CA ILE A 208 -7.94 -9.70 5.57
C ILE A 208 -7.21 -10.72 4.71
N SER A 209 -7.96 -11.57 3.98
CA SER A 209 -7.39 -12.66 3.20
C SER A 209 -6.53 -12.12 2.06
N ALA A 210 -7.11 -11.25 1.24
CA ALA A 210 -6.43 -10.69 0.07
C ALA A 210 -5.13 -9.93 0.42
N VAL A 211 -5.12 -9.24 1.57
CA VAL A 211 -3.92 -8.53 2.03
C VAL A 211 -2.88 -9.51 2.58
N CYS A 212 -3.28 -10.45 3.46
CA CYS A 212 -2.33 -11.37 4.09
C CYS A 212 -1.66 -12.32 3.08
N GLU A 213 -2.30 -12.60 1.94
CA GLU A 213 -1.72 -13.45 0.88
C GLU A 213 -0.45 -12.86 0.26
N ILE A 214 -0.32 -11.54 0.23
CA ILE A 214 0.80 -10.87 -0.44
C ILE A 214 1.63 -9.97 0.48
N ALA A 215 1.17 -9.70 1.70
CA ALA A 215 1.86 -8.80 2.61
C ALA A 215 3.08 -9.47 3.27
N ASP A 216 4.12 -8.68 3.49
CA ASP A 216 5.26 -9.02 4.34
C ASP A 216 4.96 -8.72 5.80
N GLN A 217 4.23 -7.63 6.04
CA GLN A 217 3.81 -7.18 7.35
C GLN A 217 2.35 -6.72 7.34
N VAL A 218 1.67 -6.90 8.47
CA VAL A 218 0.30 -6.43 8.67
C VAL A 218 0.21 -5.61 9.95
N VAL A 219 -0.34 -4.40 9.84
CA VAL A 219 -0.66 -3.53 10.96
C VAL A 219 -2.17 -3.47 11.13
N LEU A 220 -2.64 -3.86 12.31
CA LEU A 220 -4.06 -3.91 12.63
C LEU A 220 -4.46 -2.65 13.39
N LEU A 221 -5.39 -1.89 12.84
CA LEU A 221 -5.92 -0.66 13.41
C LEU A 221 -7.25 -0.91 14.11
N GLY A 222 -7.40 -0.35 15.30
CA GLY A 222 -8.61 -0.50 16.11
C GLY A 222 -8.71 0.56 17.20
N ARG A 223 -9.66 0.37 18.12
CA ARG A 223 -9.82 1.20 19.31
C ARG A 223 -9.59 0.38 20.57
N GLU A 224 -8.91 0.97 21.52
CA GLU A 224 -8.74 0.36 22.83
C GLU A 224 -10.04 0.41 23.63
N PRO A 225 -10.42 -0.65 24.34
CA PRO A 225 -11.49 -0.56 25.33
C PRO A 225 -11.05 0.20 26.58
N ASP A 226 -11.95 0.92 27.22
CA ASP A 226 -11.78 1.45 28.56
C ASP A 226 -11.98 0.36 29.64
N GLU A 227 -11.87 0.72 30.90
CA GLU A 227 -12.05 -0.20 32.04
C GLU A 227 -13.44 -0.87 32.09
N ASN A 228 -14.42 -0.28 31.40
CA ASN A 228 -15.80 -0.81 31.30
C ASN A 228 -16.05 -1.56 29.99
N GLY A 229 -15.02 -1.76 29.16
CA GLY A 229 -15.13 -2.43 27.85
C GLY A 229 -15.69 -1.53 26.74
N LYS A 230 -15.88 -0.22 26.96
CA LYS A 230 -16.33 0.72 25.94
C LYS A 230 -15.15 1.19 25.11
N GLN A 231 -15.28 1.21 23.78
CA GLN A 231 -14.25 1.68 22.89
C GLN A 231 -13.93 3.18 23.09
N ILE A 232 -12.66 3.48 23.35
CA ILE A 232 -12.16 4.85 23.48
C ILE A 232 -12.04 5.43 22.05
N PRO A 233 -12.59 6.63 21.76
CA PRO A 233 -12.48 7.26 20.44
C PRO A 233 -11.04 7.45 19.96
N GLY A 234 -10.84 7.24 18.65
CA GLY A 234 -9.55 7.39 18.01
C GLY A 234 -8.82 6.06 17.82
N ALA A 235 -8.50 5.75 16.55
CA ALA A 235 -7.78 4.53 16.21
C ALA A 235 -6.34 4.55 16.69
N LYS A 236 -5.86 3.37 17.06
CA LYS A 236 -4.47 3.04 17.39
C LYS A 236 -4.03 1.78 16.67
N VAL A 237 -2.74 1.48 16.76
CA VAL A 237 -2.22 0.16 16.38
C VAL A 237 -2.57 -0.84 17.47
N MET A 238 -3.33 -1.86 17.14
CA MET A 238 -3.77 -2.91 18.07
C MET A 238 -2.90 -4.16 18.00
N ALA A 239 -2.34 -4.45 16.83
CA ALA A 239 -1.41 -5.56 16.64
C ALA A 239 -0.53 -5.29 15.41
N LYS A 240 0.63 -5.94 15.38
CA LYS A 240 1.49 -6.07 14.19
C LYS A 240 1.81 -7.54 13.99
N TYR A 241 1.82 -7.95 12.73
CA TYR A 241 2.19 -9.30 12.32
C TYR A 241 3.31 -9.19 11.29
N ASP A 242 4.43 -9.83 11.54
CA ASP A 242 5.53 -10.00 10.58
C ASP A 242 5.37 -11.39 9.94
N LEU A 243 4.86 -11.42 8.71
CA LEU A 243 4.62 -12.68 8.00
C LEU A 243 5.94 -13.33 7.57
N GLY A 244 7.00 -12.53 7.41
CA GLY A 244 8.35 -13.03 7.17
C GLY A 244 8.88 -13.83 8.37
N GLU A 245 8.80 -13.27 9.58
CA GLU A 245 9.19 -14.00 10.81
C GLU A 245 8.34 -15.25 11.06
N MET A 246 7.06 -15.18 10.71
CA MET A 246 6.14 -16.31 10.80
C MET A 246 6.40 -17.39 9.73
N GLY A 247 7.28 -17.11 8.76
CA GLY A 247 7.54 -18.01 7.63
C GLY A 247 6.39 -18.12 6.64
N LEU A 248 5.48 -17.13 6.62
CA LEU A 248 4.29 -17.07 5.78
C LEU A 248 4.45 -16.15 4.56
N ALA A 249 5.35 -15.17 4.59
CA ALA A 249 5.62 -14.32 3.44
C ALA A 249 6.32 -15.06 2.29
N TRP A 250 6.16 -14.59 1.06
CA TRP A 250 6.86 -15.04 -0.16
C TRP A 250 6.63 -16.50 -0.56
N ARG A 251 5.55 -17.11 -0.08
CA ARG A 251 5.24 -18.52 -0.35
C ARG A 251 4.12 -18.64 -1.38
N LYS A 252 4.41 -19.35 -2.48
CA LYS A 252 3.36 -19.72 -3.45
C LYS A 252 2.39 -20.71 -2.83
N GLY A 253 1.09 -20.51 -3.05
CA GLY A 253 0.05 -21.41 -2.53
C GLY A 253 -0.14 -21.31 -1.02
N ILE A 254 0.19 -20.18 -0.43
CA ILE A 254 0.07 -19.91 1.02
C ILE A 254 -1.36 -20.16 1.54
N THR A 255 -2.36 -20.00 0.68
CA THR A 255 -3.78 -20.24 1.00
C THR A 255 -4.09 -21.67 1.40
N ALA A 256 -3.21 -22.63 1.12
CA ALA A 256 -3.35 -24.03 1.57
C ALA A 256 -2.60 -24.31 2.89
N ASP A 257 -1.86 -23.33 3.44
CA ASP A 257 -1.04 -23.52 4.64
C ASP A 257 -1.89 -23.44 5.91
N PRO A 258 -1.82 -24.43 6.84
CA PRO A 258 -2.57 -24.40 8.08
C PRO A 258 -2.21 -23.23 9.01
N ASP A 259 -0.95 -22.78 9.00
CA ASP A 259 -0.49 -21.65 9.82
C ASP A 259 -1.04 -20.34 9.29
N PHE A 260 -1.16 -20.23 7.96
CA PHE A 260 -1.83 -19.10 7.34
C PHE A 260 -3.32 -19.03 7.73
N HIS A 261 -4.02 -20.17 7.72
CA HIS A 261 -5.41 -20.21 8.17
C HIS A 261 -5.56 -19.82 9.64
N ARG A 262 -4.62 -20.25 10.52
CA ARG A 262 -4.61 -19.85 11.93
C ARG A 262 -4.43 -18.33 12.07
N LEU A 263 -3.52 -17.71 11.31
CA LEU A 263 -3.33 -16.27 11.28
C LEU A 263 -4.60 -15.54 10.85
N LEU A 264 -5.22 -15.97 9.74
CA LEU A 264 -6.47 -15.35 9.28
C LEU A 264 -7.58 -15.45 10.32
N GLU A 265 -7.71 -16.60 11.01
CA GLU A 265 -8.71 -16.80 12.05
C GLU A 265 -8.43 -15.89 13.26
N GLU A 266 -7.18 -15.78 13.70
CA GLU A 266 -6.78 -14.88 14.78
C GLU A 266 -7.15 -13.42 14.46
N ILE A 267 -6.80 -12.95 13.26
CA ILE A 267 -7.13 -11.58 12.83
C ILE A 267 -8.65 -11.40 12.77
N ARG A 268 -9.39 -12.36 12.21
CA ARG A 268 -10.85 -12.28 12.11
C ARG A 268 -11.54 -12.23 13.48
N GLN A 269 -11.04 -12.97 14.48
CA GLN A 269 -11.56 -12.93 15.83
C GLN A 269 -11.32 -11.59 16.52
N ARG A 270 -10.21 -10.92 16.21
CA ARG A 270 -9.91 -9.57 16.73
C ARG A 270 -10.72 -8.47 16.05
N PHE A 271 -11.07 -8.62 14.77
CA PHE A 271 -11.74 -7.59 13.97
C PHE A 271 -13.01 -7.00 14.57
N PRO A 272 -13.96 -7.79 15.14
CA PRO A 272 -15.15 -7.24 15.81
C PRO A 272 -14.85 -6.48 17.09
N LEU A 273 -13.67 -6.64 17.67
CA LEU A 273 -13.24 -6.02 18.91
C LEU A 273 -12.51 -4.69 18.68
N LEU A 274 -12.18 -4.39 17.44
CA LEU A 274 -11.44 -3.19 17.02
C LEU A 274 -12.41 -2.01 16.82
#